data_183938e203f1ef4cae0853c91ce744e8
#
_entry.id   183938e203f1ef4cae0853c91ce744e8
#
_cell.length_a   1.000
_cell.length_b   1.000
_cell.length_c   1.000
_cell.angle_alpha   90.00
_cell.angle_beta   90.00
_cell.angle_gamma   90.00
#
_symmetry.space_group_name_H-M   'P 1'
#
loop_
_entity.id
_entity.type
_entity.pdbx_description
1 polymer ?
#
loop_
_entity_poly.entity_id
_entity_poly.type
_entity_poly.pdbx_seq_one_letter_code
_entity_poly.pdbx_strand_id
1 'polypeptide(L)'
;SATHIQKHHMVYRLDAVDAYDRGLVKQIEVASLEIEGGHNKPYVKLISTHNRQGTITAKVELDVASGKAVKRKILTVEDGDDLEQLANRAIYENMQIGTITVGPEETIEIKGPGLDKVLKPGMSHGGVDPDAQKRLMIRRTIKEHLDKELRFKETGRPIKVLSLFFIDTVEHYRQYDEDGSQVKGKYAQMFEEDYAKLSKSSDYQTLFGSIVFEAEAAEVHDGYFSIDKNKRWTETAENNQANRDNAERAYSLIMKD
;
A
#
# COMPACT_ATOMS: atom_id res chain seq x y z
N SER A 1 -16.18 13.16 24.33
CA SER A 1 -14.96 13.60 25.01
C SER A 1 -15.27 14.88 25.78
N ALA A 2 -15.20 14.82 27.12
CA ALA A 2 -15.35 16.00 27.95
C ALA A 2 -14.16 16.93 27.70
N THR A 3 -14.44 18.14 27.23
CA THR A 3 -13.45 19.18 27.06
C THR A 3 -12.83 19.57 28.41
N HIS A 4 -11.58 20.00 28.42
CA HIS A 4 -10.79 20.35 29.63
C HIS A 4 -11.47 21.35 30.60
N ILE A 5 -12.54 22.00 30.19
CA ILE A 5 -13.25 23.05 30.93
C ILE A 5 -14.20 22.48 32.01
N GLN A 6 -14.58 21.20 31.96
CA GLN A 6 -15.54 20.59 32.87
C GLN A 6 -14.95 19.60 33.88
N LYS A 7 -13.74 19.83 34.36
CA LYS A 7 -13.05 18.94 35.29
C LYS A 7 -13.61 18.95 36.74
N HIS A 8 -14.56 19.82 37.06
CA HIS A 8 -14.99 20.06 38.45
C HIS A 8 -15.78 18.92 39.09
N HIS A 9 -16.27 17.95 38.31
CA HIS A 9 -17.04 16.80 38.81
C HIS A 9 -16.51 15.45 38.33
N MET A 10 -15.23 15.41 37.95
CA MET A 10 -14.63 14.14 37.50
C MET A 10 -14.36 13.24 38.70
N VAL A 11 -15.22 12.24 38.88
CA VAL A 11 -15.13 11.24 39.96
C VAL A 11 -14.12 10.12 39.61
N TYR A 12 -13.97 9.85 38.30
CA TYR A 12 -13.05 8.82 37.82
C TYR A 12 -12.53 9.21 36.42
N ARG A 13 -11.26 8.96 36.20
CA ARG A 13 -10.61 9.12 34.88
C ARG A 13 -9.95 7.79 34.50
N LEU A 14 -10.23 7.33 33.30
CA LEU A 14 -9.52 6.25 32.64
C LEU A 14 -9.19 6.73 31.23
N ASP A 15 -7.96 7.14 31.01
CA ASP A 15 -7.50 7.45 29.65
C ASP A 15 -6.85 6.23 29.00
N ALA A 16 -6.42 6.39 27.72
CA ALA A 16 -5.85 5.29 26.95
C ALA A 16 -4.54 4.73 27.57
N VAL A 17 -3.75 5.60 28.24
CA VAL A 17 -2.52 5.21 28.90
C VAL A 17 -2.84 4.45 30.18
N ASP A 18 -3.73 4.98 31.02
CA ASP A 18 -4.19 4.30 32.23
C ASP A 18 -4.79 2.92 31.93
N ALA A 19 -5.57 2.83 30.85
CA ALA A 19 -6.17 1.56 30.40
C ALA A 19 -5.11 0.55 29.95
N TYR A 20 -4.07 1.02 29.27
CA TYR A 20 -2.94 0.21 28.86
C TYR A 20 -2.12 -0.30 30.04
N ASP A 21 -1.72 0.58 30.96
CA ASP A 21 -0.92 0.26 32.13
C ASP A 21 -1.63 -0.74 33.07
N ARG A 22 -2.97 -0.69 33.09
CA ARG A 22 -3.81 -1.63 33.84
C ARG A 22 -4.13 -2.93 33.09
N GLY A 23 -3.65 -3.09 31.86
CA GLY A 23 -3.92 -4.27 31.04
C GLY A 23 -5.39 -4.41 30.58
N LEU A 24 -6.16 -3.31 30.57
CA LEU A 24 -7.56 -3.31 30.18
C LEU A 24 -7.76 -3.24 28.66
N VAL A 25 -6.74 -2.85 27.92
CA VAL A 25 -6.74 -2.76 26.45
C VAL A 25 -5.56 -3.53 25.87
N LYS A 26 -5.70 -3.97 24.63
CA LYS A 26 -4.62 -4.65 23.91
C LYS A 26 -3.51 -3.66 23.57
N GLN A 27 -2.27 -4.13 23.63
CA GLN A 27 -1.11 -3.38 23.15
C GLN A 27 -1.23 -3.12 21.64
N ILE A 28 -1.00 -1.87 21.24
CA ILE A 28 -0.84 -1.50 19.84
C ILE A 28 0.66 -1.40 19.58
N GLU A 29 1.16 -2.28 18.73
CA GLU A 29 2.53 -2.23 18.23
C GLU A 29 2.48 -1.77 16.76
N VAL A 30 3.19 -0.69 16.45
CA VAL A 30 3.28 -0.16 15.09
C VAL A 30 4.64 -0.54 14.53
N ALA A 31 4.65 -1.45 13.56
CA ALA A 31 5.84 -1.73 12.76
C ALA A 31 5.80 -0.89 11.49
N SER A 32 6.76 0.00 11.31
CA SER A 32 6.96 0.72 10.06
C SER A 32 7.97 -0.02 9.18
N LEU A 33 7.75 0.00 7.88
CA LEU A 33 8.73 -0.41 6.90
C LEU A 33 9.47 0.84 6.42
N GLU A 34 10.72 0.97 6.81
CA GLU A 34 11.63 1.90 6.16
C GLU A 34 12.22 1.20 4.92
N ILE A 35 11.92 1.74 3.75
CA ILE A 35 12.57 1.30 2.53
C ILE A 35 13.84 2.13 2.42
N GLU A 36 14.97 1.53 2.77
CA GLU A 36 16.27 2.17 2.57
C GLU A 36 16.39 2.62 1.10
N GLY A 37 16.63 3.90 0.89
CA GLY A 37 16.81 4.47 -0.42
C GLY A 37 15.54 4.92 -1.15
N GLY A 38 14.39 5.00 -0.50
CA GLY A 38 13.14 5.47 -1.14
C GLY A 38 13.24 6.86 -1.78
N HIS A 39 14.16 7.72 -1.30
CA HIS A 39 14.49 9.02 -1.89
C HIS A 39 15.93 9.11 -2.40
N ASN A 40 16.67 8.01 -2.45
CA ASN A 40 18.07 7.96 -2.90
C ASN A 40 18.22 7.58 -4.37
N LYS A 41 17.11 7.44 -5.09
CA LYS A 41 17.07 7.27 -6.55
C LYS A 41 16.26 8.40 -7.17
N PRO A 42 16.64 8.88 -8.35
CA PRO A 42 15.87 9.91 -9.05
C PRO A 42 14.47 9.37 -9.32
N TYR A 43 13.43 10.08 -8.89
CA TYR A 43 12.04 9.72 -9.12
C TYR A 43 11.38 10.77 -10.01
N VAL A 44 10.82 10.33 -11.13
CA VAL A 44 10.07 11.15 -12.08
C VAL A 44 8.82 10.38 -12.50
N LYS A 45 7.64 10.97 -12.33
CA LYS A 45 6.38 10.39 -12.82
C LYS A 45 5.66 11.39 -13.70
N LEU A 46 5.26 10.97 -14.89
CA LEU A 46 4.40 11.78 -15.74
C LEU A 46 2.96 11.73 -15.24
N ILE A 47 2.37 12.91 -15.01
CA ILE A 47 0.96 13.06 -14.65
C ILE A 47 0.12 13.37 -15.87
N SER A 48 0.50 14.39 -16.64
CA SER A 48 -0.23 14.84 -17.87
C SER A 48 0.65 15.74 -18.70
N THR A 49 0.31 15.89 -19.98
CA THR A 49 0.91 16.87 -20.89
C THR A 49 -0.12 17.92 -21.30
N HIS A 50 0.32 19.11 -21.63
CA HIS A 50 -0.53 20.23 -22.01
C HIS A 50 0.09 21.03 -23.15
N ASN A 51 -0.77 21.50 -24.05
CA ASN A 51 -0.42 22.52 -25.04
C ASN A 51 -1.29 23.74 -24.80
N ARG A 52 -0.69 24.84 -24.43
CA ARG A 52 -1.39 26.10 -24.19
C ARG A 52 -0.81 27.17 -25.10
N GLN A 53 -1.56 27.56 -26.12
CA GLN A 53 -1.19 28.61 -27.09
C GLN A 53 0.18 28.38 -27.76
N GLY A 54 0.52 27.12 -28.07
CA GLY A 54 1.79 26.76 -28.68
C GLY A 54 2.92 26.41 -27.70
N THR A 55 2.74 26.69 -26.42
CA THR A 55 3.70 26.25 -25.37
C THR A 55 3.33 24.84 -24.92
N ILE A 56 4.25 23.89 -25.10
CA ILE A 56 4.10 22.50 -24.68
C ILE A 56 4.75 22.33 -23.30
N THR A 57 3.97 21.84 -22.33
CA THR A 57 4.42 21.60 -20.97
C THR A 57 3.96 20.23 -20.50
N ALA A 58 4.62 19.69 -19.48
CA ALA A 58 4.15 18.50 -18.77
C ALA A 58 4.04 18.77 -17.28
N LYS A 59 3.11 18.08 -16.61
CA LYS A 59 3.10 17.98 -15.15
C LYS A 59 3.80 16.69 -14.76
N VAL A 60 4.86 16.82 -13.99
CA VAL A 60 5.63 15.70 -13.45
C VAL A 60 5.67 15.75 -11.94
N GLU A 61 5.67 14.58 -11.32
CA GLU A 61 5.86 14.43 -9.89
C GLU A 61 7.32 14.09 -9.63
N LEU A 62 8.00 14.90 -8.79
CA LEU A 62 9.41 14.79 -8.43
C LEU A 62 9.59 14.77 -6.91
N ASP A 63 10.69 14.16 -6.45
CA ASP A 63 11.16 14.27 -5.07
C ASP A 63 12.05 15.51 -4.92
N VAL A 64 11.51 16.58 -4.34
CA VAL A 64 12.12 17.93 -4.24
C VAL A 64 12.64 18.18 -2.84
N ALA A 65 13.79 18.85 -2.71
CA ALA A 65 14.28 19.32 -1.42
C ALA A 65 13.35 20.37 -0.81
N SER A 66 12.99 20.21 0.44
CA SER A 66 12.14 21.12 1.19
C SER A 66 12.73 21.35 2.60
N GLY A 67 13.66 22.28 2.71
CA GLY A 67 14.47 22.48 3.91
C GLY A 67 15.35 21.25 4.19
N LYS A 68 15.20 20.64 5.36
CA LYS A 68 15.93 19.41 5.75
C LYS A 68 15.26 18.11 5.29
N ALA A 69 14.08 18.20 4.67
CA ALA A 69 13.29 17.02 4.26
C ALA A 69 13.16 16.95 2.74
N VAL A 70 12.84 15.77 2.23
CA VAL A 70 12.46 15.55 0.83
C VAL A 70 10.94 15.44 0.78
N LYS A 71 10.31 16.14 -0.16
CA LYS A 71 8.87 16.08 -0.39
C LYS A 71 8.58 15.79 -1.84
N ARG A 72 7.62 14.92 -2.08
CA ARG A 72 7.11 14.65 -3.42
C ARG A 72 6.17 15.78 -3.83
N LYS A 73 6.46 16.42 -4.99
CA LYS A 73 5.69 17.56 -5.51
C LYS A 73 5.44 17.41 -7.00
N ILE A 74 4.30 17.93 -7.43
CA ILE A 74 3.97 18.06 -8.85
C ILE A 74 4.48 19.41 -9.33
N LEU A 75 5.33 19.40 -10.36
CA LEU A 75 5.89 20.56 -11.02
C LEU A 75 5.46 20.59 -12.49
N THR A 76 5.38 21.79 -13.04
CA THR A 76 5.22 21.99 -14.50
C THR A 76 6.61 22.14 -15.10
N VAL A 77 6.87 21.39 -16.16
CA VAL A 77 8.17 21.33 -16.83
C VAL A 77 8.01 21.54 -18.34
N GLU A 78 9.10 22.01 -18.97
CA GLU A 78 9.23 22.19 -20.40
C GLU A 78 10.38 21.33 -20.94
N ASP A 79 10.46 21.20 -22.27
CA ASP A 79 11.58 20.53 -22.94
C ASP A 79 12.91 21.23 -22.62
N GLY A 80 13.92 20.47 -22.23
CA GLY A 80 15.22 20.95 -21.85
C GLY A 80 15.39 21.32 -20.36
N ASP A 81 14.31 21.25 -19.58
CA ASP A 81 14.38 21.53 -18.14
C ASP A 81 15.35 20.59 -17.40
N ASP A 82 16.20 21.15 -16.55
CA ASP A 82 17.16 20.45 -15.72
C ASP A 82 16.48 19.98 -14.42
N LEU A 83 16.45 18.67 -14.21
CA LEU A 83 15.78 18.07 -13.07
C LEU A 83 16.53 18.31 -11.75
N GLU A 84 17.86 18.47 -11.78
CA GLU A 84 18.63 18.80 -10.58
C GLU A 84 18.27 20.18 -10.06
N GLN A 85 18.16 21.16 -10.97
CA GLN A 85 17.76 22.52 -10.60
C GLN A 85 16.33 22.58 -10.10
N LEU A 86 15.40 21.93 -10.80
CA LEU A 86 13.99 21.89 -10.40
C LEU A 86 13.75 21.21 -9.05
N ALA A 87 14.45 20.12 -8.81
CA ALA A 87 14.32 19.35 -7.57
C ALA A 87 15.19 19.90 -6.43
N ASN A 88 16.19 20.72 -6.74
CA ASN A 88 17.28 21.16 -5.85
C ASN A 88 17.93 19.96 -5.13
N ARG A 89 18.29 18.93 -5.92
CA ARG A 89 18.86 17.68 -5.41
C ARG A 89 19.87 17.09 -6.40
N ALA A 90 21.11 16.88 -5.95
CA ALA A 90 22.19 16.26 -6.73
C ALA A 90 21.90 14.85 -7.24
N ILE A 91 20.88 14.17 -6.71
CA ILE A 91 20.43 12.85 -7.20
C ILE A 91 19.94 12.89 -8.65
N TYR A 92 19.53 14.06 -9.15
CA TYR A 92 19.10 14.29 -10.53
C TYR A 92 20.20 14.86 -11.41
N GLU A 93 21.46 14.82 -10.94
CA GLU A 93 22.62 15.34 -11.68
C GLU A 93 22.64 14.80 -13.11
N ASN A 94 22.81 15.71 -14.08
CA ASN A 94 22.81 15.42 -15.52
C ASN A 94 21.51 14.77 -16.05
N MET A 95 20.38 14.95 -15.35
CA MET A 95 19.07 14.50 -15.85
C MET A 95 18.26 15.71 -16.35
N GLN A 96 17.65 15.54 -17.53
CA GLN A 96 16.87 16.59 -18.21
C GLN A 96 15.55 16.03 -18.72
N ILE A 97 14.57 16.92 -18.83
CA ILE A 97 13.36 16.65 -19.61
C ILE A 97 13.74 16.74 -21.08
N GLY A 98 13.46 15.71 -21.83
CA GLY A 98 13.53 15.70 -23.29
C GLY A 98 12.19 16.01 -23.92
N THR A 99 11.94 15.44 -25.10
CA THR A 99 10.75 15.71 -25.89
C THR A 99 9.45 15.42 -25.13
N ILE A 100 8.54 16.40 -25.13
CA ILE A 100 7.18 16.27 -24.59
C ILE A 100 6.21 16.15 -25.76
N THR A 101 5.44 15.05 -25.79
CA THR A 101 4.40 14.82 -26.82
C THR A 101 3.03 15.02 -26.18
N VAL A 102 2.16 15.74 -26.88
CA VAL A 102 0.78 16.01 -26.47
C VAL A 102 -0.20 15.37 -27.44
N GLY A 103 -1.41 15.06 -26.98
CA GLY A 103 -2.47 14.49 -27.85
C GLY A 103 -2.78 13.03 -27.49
N PRO A 104 -3.17 12.19 -28.48
CA PRO A 104 -3.61 10.81 -28.20
C PRO A 104 -2.55 9.93 -27.55
N GLU A 105 -1.28 10.21 -27.81
CA GLU A 105 -0.15 9.51 -27.21
C GLU A 105 0.71 10.48 -26.39
N GLU A 106 0.19 10.88 -25.22
CA GLU A 106 0.95 11.71 -24.28
C GLU A 106 2.22 11.00 -23.81
N THR A 107 3.36 11.64 -23.96
CA THR A 107 4.63 11.13 -23.46
C THR A 107 5.56 12.24 -23.01
N ILE A 108 6.49 11.90 -22.13
CA ILE A 108 7.66 12.70 -21.78
C ILE A 108 8.91 11.83 -21.88
N GLU A 109 9.96 12.38 -22.46
CA GLU A 109 11.26 11.75 -22.49
C GLU A 109 12.12 12.26 -21.30
N ILE A 110 12.78 11.34 -20.61
CA ILE A 110 13.74 11.64 -19.54
C ILE A 110 15.10 11.22 -20.03
N LYS A 111 16.02 12.17 -20.10
CA LYS A 111 17.42 11.99 -20.51
C LYS A 111 18.34 12.06 -19.31
N GLY A 112 19.34 11.18 -19.25
CA GLY A 112 20.34 11.19 -18.19
C GLY A 112 21.51 10.26 -18.49
N PRO A 113 22.52 10.19 -17.63
CA PRO A 113 23.67 9.32 -17.84
C PRO A 113 23.25 7.85 -17.96
N GLY A 114 23.35 7.29 -19.18
CA GLY A 114 22.91 5.93 -19.48
C GLY A 114 21.39 5.71 -19.38
N LEU A 115 20.61 6.80 -19.45
CA LEU A 115 19.16 6.77 -19.36
C LEU A 115 18.51 7.58 -20.48
N ASP A 116 17.81 6.87 -21.36
CA ASP A 116 16.84 7.46 -22.29
C ASP A 116 15.52 6.72 -22.08
N LYS A 117 14.58 7.35 -21.40
CA LYS A 117 13.31 6.71 -21.05
C LYS A 117 12.12 7.56 -21.40
N VAL A 118 11.17 6.96 -22.10
CA VAL A 118 9.88 7.56 -22.40
C VAL A 118 8.84 7.11 -21.37
N LEU A 119 8.16 8.06 -20.75
CA LEU A 119 7.09 7.82 -19.79
C LEU A 119 5.75 8.23 -20.40
N LYS A 120 4.72 7.43 -20.18
CA LYS A 120 3.30 7.75 -20.42
C LYS A 120 2.64 8.25 -19.13
N PRO A 121 1.50 8.93 -19.18
CA PRO A 121 0.75 9.32 -17.99
C PRO A 121 0.54 8.17 -17.03
N GLY A 122 0.84 8.40 -15.75
CA GLY A 122 0.82 7.37 -14.70
C GLY A 122 2.10 6.56 -14.57
N MET A 123 2.98 6.50 -15.58
CA MET A 123 4.28 5.80 -15.50
C MET A 123 5.32 6.63 -14.76
N SER A 124 6.21 5.94 -14.05
CA SER A 124 7.34 6.55 -13.35
C SER A 124 8.68 5.93 -13.72
N HIS A 125 9.74 6.72 -13.54
CA HIS A 125 11.12 6.28 -13.50
C HIS A 125 11.68 6.49 -12.11
N GLY A 126 12.47 5.53 -11.61
CA GLY A 126 13.03 5.61 -10.26
C GLY A 126 11.97 5.47 -9.16
N GLY A 127 12.39 5.73 -7.93
CA GLY A 127 11.54 5.53 -6.76
C GLY A 127 11.39 4.04 -6.41
N VAL A 128 10.67 3.79 -5.34
CA VAL A 128 10.30 2.43 -4.95
C VAL A 128 9.10 2.03 -5.79
N ASP A 129 9.18 0.87 -6.42
CA ASP A 129 8.02 0.27 -7.09
C ASP A 129 6.88 0.12 -6.07
N PRO A 130 5.70 0.75 -6.30
CA PRO A 130 4.58 0.66 -5.37
C PRO A 130 4.14 -0.79 -5.11
N ASP A 131 4.23 -1.67 -6.11
CA ASP A 131 3.88 -3.08 -5.96
C ASP A 131 4.94 -3.82 -5.15
N ALA A 132 6.22 -3.52 -5.34
CA ALA A 132 7.29 -4.04 -4.48
C ALA A 132 7.12 -3.59 -3.02
N GLN A 133 6.72 -2.34 -2.78
CA GLN A 133 6.41 -1.84 -1.45
C GLN A 133 5.25 -2.60 -0.82
N LYS A 134 4.14 -2.75 -1.55
CA LYS A 134 2.96 -3.50 -1.09
C LYS A 134 3.32 -4.96 -0.78
N ARG A 135 4.12 -5.59 -1.64
CA ARG A 135 4.61 -6.95 -1.42
C ARG A 135 5.43 -7.07 -0.13
N LEU A 136 6.32 -6.12 0.15
CA LEU A 136 7.08 -6.10 1.40
C LEU A 136 6.17 -5.98 2.64
N MET A 137 5.13 -5.15 2.56
CA MET A 137 4.14 -5.02 3.63
C MET A 137 3.37 -6.33 3.86
N ILE A 138 2.91 -6.97 2.78
CA ILE A 138 2.23 -8.27 2.83
C ILE A 138 3.16 -9.32 3.47
N ARG A 139 4.38 -9.43 2.98
CA ARG A 139 5.39 -10.38 3.51
C ARG A 139 5.70 -10.14 4.98
N ARG A 140 5.83 -8.88 5.40
CA ARG A 140 6.06 -8.54 6.81
C ARG A 140 4.89 -8.98 7.68
N THR A 141 3.66 -8.73 7.24
CA THR A 141 2.46 -9.15 7.97
C THR A 141 2.36 -10.67 8.09
N ILE A 142 2.67 -11.40 7.02
CA ILE A 142 2.71 -12.87 7.07
C ILE A 142 3.76 -13.33 8.10
N LYS A 143 4.95 -12.74 8.08
CA LYS A 143 6.01 -13.07 9.04
C LYS A 143 5.56 -12.83 10.48
N GLU A 144 4.99 -11.69 10.80
CA GLU A 144 4.47 -11.37 12.13
C GLU A 144 3.36 -12.34 12.57
N HIS A 145 2.51 -12.76 11.63
CA HIS A 145 1.48 -13.77 11.89
C HIS A 145 2.10 -15.10 12.29
N LEU A 146 3.03 -15.62 11.50
CA LEU A 146 3.70 -16.90 11.74
C LEU A 146 4.54 -16.86 13.03
N ASP A 147 5.25 -15.76 13.30
CA ASP A 147 6.02 -15.57 14.54
C ASP A 147 5.10 -15.61 15.78
N LYS A 148 3.91 -15.02 15.69
CA LYS A 148 2.92 -15.07 16.77
C LYS A 148 2.34 -16.46 16.99
N GLU A 149 2.00 -17.16 15.91
CA GLU A 149 1.50 -18.53 15.99
C GLU A 149 2.55 -19.48 16.61
N LEU A 150 3.81 -19.35 16.18
CA LEU A 150 4.92 -20.11 16.76
C LEU A 150 5.04 -19.86 18.26
N ARG A 151 5.03 -18.61 18.68
CA ARG A 151 5.10 -18.22 20.10
C ARG A 151 3.94 -18.80 20.92
N PHE A 152 2.72 -18.78 20.42
CA PHE A 152 1.57 -19.36 21.13
C PHE A 152 1.66 -20.87 21.20
N LYS A 153 2.13 -21.52 20.16
CA LYS A 153 2.38 -22.97 20.13
C LYS A 153 3.45 -23.36 21.17
N GLU A 154 4.58 -22.66 21.20
CA GLU A 154 5.67 -22.89 22.15
C GLU A 154 5.25 -22.68 23.60
N THR A 155 4.38 -21.70 23.85
CA THR A 155 3.86 -21.42 25.21
C THR A 155 2.66 -22.29 25.58
N GLY A 156 2.25 -23.20 24.71
CA GLY A 156 1.09 -24.11 24.94
C GLY A 156 -0.25 -23.39 25.02
N ARG A 157 -0.35 -22.17 24.52
CA ARG A 157 -1.60 -21.40 24.51
C ARG A 157 -2.45 -21.74 23.29
N PRO A 158 -3.69 -22.22 23.44
CA PRO A 158 -4.57 -22.54 22.32
C PRO A 158 -5.21 -21.25 21.73
N ILE A 159 -4.37 -20.31 21.28
CA ILE A 159 -4.79 -19.04 20.71
C ILE A 159 -4.53 -19.10 19.21
N LYS A 160 -5.57 -18.93 18.41
CA LYS A 160 -5.45 -18.77 16.96
C LYS A 160 -5.15 -17.31 16.62
N VAL A 161 -4.18 -17.08 15.74
CA VAL A 161 -3.87 -15.75 15.22
C VAL A 161 -4.73 -15.46 14.00
N LEU A 162 -5.26 -14.25 13.93
CA LEU A 162 -5.93 -13.73 12.74
C LEU A 162 -5.24 -12.45 12.33
N SER A 163 -4.90 -12.31 11.05
CA SER A 163 -4.35 -11.10 10.48
C SER A 163 -5.36 -10.44 9.54
N LEU A 164 -5.54 -9.14 9.67
CA LEU A 164 -6.44 -8.37 8.86
C LEU A 164 -5.66 -7.42 7.94
N PHE A 165 -5.94 -7.48 6.65
CA PHE A 165 -5.36 -6.61 5.64
C PHE A 165 -6.41 -5.62 5.16
N PHE A 166 -6.11 -4.32 5.27
CA PHE A 166 -6.89 -3.28 4.61
C PHE A 166 -6.26 -2.99 3.25
N ILE A 167 -7.04 -3.18 2.20
CA ILE A 167 -6.59 -2.98 0.81
C ILE A 167 -7.26 -1.75 0.20
N ASP A 168 -6.55 -1.15 -0.74
CA ASP A 168 -6.95 0.08 -1.42
C ASP A 168 -8.05 -0.15 -2.47
N THR A 169 -8.02 -1.31 -3.16
CA THR A 169 -8.93 -1.62 -4.27
C THR A 169 -9.27 -3.10 -4.28
N VAL A 170 -10.55 -3.44 -4.40
CA VAL A 170 -11.02 -4.84 -4.45
C VAL A 170 -10.40 -5.60 -5.62
N GLU A 171 -10.23 -4.93 -6.75
CA GLU A 171 -9.62 -5.48 -7.96
C GLU A 171 -8.19 -5.98 -7.73
N HIS A 172 -7.44 -5.39 -6.81
CA HIS A 172 -6.11 -5.85 -6.45
C HIS A 172 -6.11 -7.19 -5.71
N TYR A 173 -7.24 -7.59 -5.14
CA TYR A 173 -7.39 -8.88 -4.48
C TYR A 173 -8.18 -9.87 -5.32
N ARG A 174 -9.30 -9.46 -5.94
CA ARG A 174 -10.18 -10.30 -6.75
C ARG A 174 -10.64 -9.58 -8.00
N GLN A 175 -10.46 -10.23 -9.13
CA GLN A 175 -10.94 -9.77 -10.45
C GLN A 175 -11.98 -10.74 -11.00
N TYR A 176 -12.64 -10.35 -12.08
CA TYR A 176 -13.56 -11.19 -12.82
C TYR A 176 -13.17 -11.12 -14.30
N ASP A 177 -13.08 -12.27 -14.95
CA ASP A 177 -12.82 -12.37 -16.38
C ASP A 177 -14.09 -12.06 -17.21
N GLU A 178 -13.96 -12.18 -18.53
CA GLU A 178 -15.06 -11.91 -19.47
C GLU A 178 -16.26 -12.84 -19.24
N ASP A 179 -16.03 -14.07 -18.81
CA ASP A 179 -17.07 -15.07 -18.50
C ASP A 179 -17.66 -14.87 -17.09
N GLY A 180 -17.13 -13.91 -16.32
CA GLY A 180 -17.55 -13.64 -14.95
C GLY A 180 -16.98 -14.58 -13.92
N SER A 181 -16.00 -15.42 -14.27
CA SER A 181 -15.29 -16.27 -13.35
C SER A 181 -14.31 -15.46 -12.48
N GLN A 182 -14.13 -15.89 -11.24
CA GLN A 182 -13.24 -15.20 -10.32
C GLN A 182 -11.78 -15.45 -10.65
N VAL A 183 -11.00 -14.38 -10.76
CA VAL A 183 -9.56 -14.39 -10.98
C VAL A 183 -8.85 -13.71 -9.80
N LYS A 184 -7.72 -14.25 -9.38
CA LYS A 184 -6.92 -13.67 -8.29
C LYS A 184 -6.31 -12.34 -8.74
N GLY A 185 -6.50 -11.32 -7.93
CA GLY A 185 -5.79 -10.04 -8.09
C GLY A 185 -4.34 -10.14 -7.63
N LYS A 186 -3.55 -9.11 -7.91
CA LYS A 186 -2.10 -9.09 -7.64
C LYS A 186 -1.75 -9.26 -6.15
N TYR A 187 -2.57 -8.76 -5.22
CA TYR A 187 -2.28 -8.90 -3.78
C TYR A 187 -2.54 -10.32 -3.28
N ALA A 188 -3.57 -11.01 -3.79
CA ALA A 188 -3.78 -12.41 -3.49
C ALA A 188 -2.63 -13.28 -3.99
N GLN A 189 -2.13 -13.02 -5.22
CA GLN A 189 -0.98 -13.71 -5.78
C GLN A 189 0.29 -13.46 -4.94
N MET A 190 0.58 -12.19 -4.60
CA MET A 190 1.74 -11.84 -3.76
C MET A 190 1.67 -12.52 -2.39
N PHE A 191 0.48 -12.56 -1.79
CA PHE A 191 0.26 -13.23 -0.51
C PHE A 191 0.56 -14.72 -0.60
N GLU A 192 -0.05 -15.43 -1.54
CA GLU A 192 0.13 -16.87 -1.70
C GLU A 192 1.58 -17.27 -1.98
N GLU A 193 2.25 -16.52 -2.86
CA GLU A 193 3.67 -16.76 -3.17
C GLU A 193 4.58 -16.55 -1.95
N ASP A 194 4.37 -15.47 -1.20
CA ASP A 194 5.21 -15.17 -0.05
C ASP A 194 4.85 -16.01 1.17
N TYR A 195 3.58 -16.39 1.35
CA TYR A 195 3.15 -17.36 2.35
C TYR A 195 3.77 -18.73 2.11
N ALA A 196 3.69 -19.25 0.87
CA ALA A 196 4.29 -20.54 0.51
C ALA A 196 5.81 -20.55 0.70
N LYS A 197 6.51 -19.43 0.43
CA LYS A 197 7.95 -19.31 0.66
C LYS A 197 8.30 -19.28 2.14
N LEU A 198 7.59 -18.48 2.94
CA LEU A 198 7.85 -18.35 4.38
C LEU A 198 7.51 -19.62 5.13
N SER A 199 6.40 -20.28 4.81
CA SER A 199 5.98 -21.53 5.44
C SER A 199 6.97 -22.68 5.23
N LYS A 200 7.72 -22.66 4.13
CA LYS A 200 8.81 -23.62 3.85
C LYS A 200 10.10 -23.32 4.61
N SER A 201 10.22 -22.18 5.27
CA SER A 201 11.41 -21.84 6.05
C SER A 201 11.59 -22.79 7.23
N SER A 202 12.86 -23.10 7.55
CA SER A 202 13.21 -23.87 8.73
C SER A 202 12.60 -23.35 10.03
N ASP A 203 12.43 -22.04 10.11
CA ASP A 203 11.92 -21.35 11.29
C ASP A 203 10.47 -21.73 11.64
N TYR A 204 9.68 -22.13 10.62
CA TYR A 204 8.25 -22.43 10.77
C TYR A 204 7.88 -23.89 10.54
N GLN A 205 8.86 -24.78 10.32
CA GLN A 205 8.59 -26.20 10.09
C GLN A 205 7.77 -26.85 11.22
N THR A 206 7.98 -26.42 12.46
CA THR A 206 7.23 -26.92 13.61
C THR A 206 5.75 -26.54 13.60
N LEU A 207 5.35 -25.48 12.89
CA LEU A 207 3.95 -25.10 12.75
C LEU A 207 3.20 -26.03 11.79
N PHE A 208 3.84 -26.42 10.71
CA PHE A 208 3.18 -27.01 9.54
C PHE A 208 3.38 -28.54 9.37
N GLY A 209 4.40 -29.10 10.02
CA GLY A 209 4.69 -30.54 9.86
C GLY A 209 5.02 -30.94 8.41
N SER A 210 4.34 -31.95 7.87
CA SER A 210 4.57 -32.49 6.51
C SER A 210 3.55 -31.99 5.47
N ILE A 211 3.01 -30.81 5.62
CA ILE A 211 1.93 -30.24 4.81
C ILE A 211 2.42 -29.77 3.43
N VAL A 212 1.59 -29.93 2.39
CA VAL A 212 1.85 -29.49 1.01
C VAL A 212 1.40 -28.04 0.83
N PHE A 213 2.32 -27.09 0.99
CA PHE A 213 2.08 -25.65 1.12
C PHE A 213 1.45 -24.93 -0.09
N GLU A 214 1.55 -25.46 -1.30
CA GLU A 214 1.08 -24.76 -2.51
C GLU A 214 -0.42 -24.84 -2.70
N ALA A 215 -1.05 -25.95 -2.29
CA ALA A 215 -2.51 -26.09 -2.31
C ALA A 215 -3.19 -25.29 -1.16
N GLU A 216 -2.49 -25.13 -0.05
CA GLU A 216 -3.06 -24.51 1.15
C GLU A 216 -2.93 -22.99 1.18
N ALA A 217 -1.95 -22.41 0.46
CA ALA A 217 -1.79 -20.95 0.45
C ALA A 217 -3.05 -20.23 -0.03
N ALA A 218 -3.85 -20.83 -0.91
CA ALA A 218 -5.12 -20.28 -1.36
C ALA A 218 -6.28 -20.46 -0.35
N GLU A 219 -6.13 -21.38 0.59
CA GLU A 219 -7.17 -21.71 1.59
C GLU A 219 -6.99 -20.96 2.91
N VAL A 220 -5.81 -20.39 3.15
CA VAL A 220 -5.50 -19.69 4.42
C VAL A 220 -5.89 -18.23 4.42
N HIS A 221 -6.40 -17.70 3.33
CA HIS A 221 -6.88 -16.32 3.26
C HIS A 221 -8.19 -16.21 2.50
N ASP A 222 -9.00 -15.26 2.89
CA ASP A 222 -10.22 -14.90 2.17
C ASP A 222 -10.42 -13.38 2.23
N GLY A 223 -11.26 -12.85 1.35
CA GLY A 223 -11.62 -11.45 1.29
C GLY A 223 -13.06 -11.22 1.71
N TYR A 224 -13.28 -10.12 2.42
CA TYR A 224 -14.61 -9.67 2.76
C TYR A 224 -14.87 -8.27 2.22
N PHE A 225 -15.77 -8.16 1.24
CA PHE A 225 -16.03 -6.94 0.47
C PHE A 225 -17.53 -6.74 0.25
N SER A 226 -17.90 -5.53 -0.18
CA SER A 226 -19.25 -5.26 -0.67
C SER A 226 -19.57 -6.08 -1.91
N ILE A 227 -20.84 -6.44 -2.07
CA ILE A 227 -21.32 -7.31 -3.16
C ILE A 227 -22.31 -6.52 -4.03
N ASP A 228 -22.12 -6.55 -5.34
CA ASP A 228 -23.02 -5.96 -6.33
C ASP A 228 -24.27 -6.84 -6.58
N LYS A 229 -25.16 -6.37 -7.48
CA LYS A 229 -26.38 -7.09 -7.85
C LYS A 229 -26.12 -8.45 -8.53
N ASN A 230 -24.93 -8.61 -9.11
CA ASN A 230 -24.49 -9.83 -9.78
C ASN A 230 -23.71 -10.77 -8.84
N LYS A 231 -23.72 -10.49 -7.53
CA LYS A 231 -22.95 -11.20 -6.49
C LYS A 231 -21.44 -11.11 -6.68
N ARG A 232 -20.93 -10.07 -7.38
CA ARG A 232 -19.52 -9.79 -7.53
C ARG A 232 -19.06 -8.82 -6.46
N TRP A 233 -17.85 -9.02 -5.95
CA TRP A 233 -17.23 -8.09 -5.02
C TRP A 233 -16.94 -6.76 -5.72
N THR A 234 -17.26 -5.69 -5.04
CA THR A 234 -17.15 -4.34 -5.58
C THR A 234 -16.69 -3.36 -4.52
N GLU A 235 -16.20 -2.21 -4.98
CA GLU A 235 -15.85 -1.11 -4.09
C GLU A 235 -17.08 -0.58 -3.34
N THR A 236 -16.87 -0.22 -2.08
CA THR A 236 -17.91 0.44 -1.29
C THR A 236 -17.97 1.91 -1.72
N ALA A 237 -18.98 2.27 -2.52
CA ALA A 237 -19.19 3.68 -2.86
C ALA A 237 -19.72 4.46 -1.65
N GLU A 238 -19.03 5.52 -1.28
CA GLU A 238 -19.34 6.32 -0.07
C GLU A 238 -20.75 6.94 -0.04
N ASN A 239 -21.35 7.11 -1.20
CA ASN A 239 -22.61 7.86 -1.37
C ASN A 239 -23.89 7.02 -1.43
N ASN A 240 -23.83 5.72 -1.18
CA ASN A 240 -24.99 4.83 -1.26
C ASN A 240 -25.26 4.18 0.09
N GLN A 241 -26.50 4.32 0.62
CA GLN A 241 -26.92 3.74 1.90
C GLN A 241 -26.72 2.22 1.93
N ALA A 242 -27.06 1.51 0.84
CA ALA A 242 -26.88 0.06 0.74
C ALA A 242 -25.42 -0.38 0.88
N ASN A 243 -24.47 0.45 0.42
CA ASN A 243 -23.05 0.16 0.55
C ASN A 243 -22.54 0.41 1.97
N ARG A 244 -23.11 1.40 2.68
CA ARG A 244 -22.82 1.64 4.09
C ARG A 244 -23.30 0.47 4.95
N ASP A 245 -24.50 -0.01 4.69
CA ASP A 245 -25.09 -1.16 5.40
C ASP A 245 -24.25 -2.44 5.15
N ASN A 246 -23.73 -2.62 3.94
CA ASN A 246 -22.83 -3.73 3.61
C ASN A 246 -21.45 -3.59 4.31
N ALA A 247 -20.89 -2.39 4.36
CA ALA A 247 -19.64 -2.14 5.08
C ALA A 247 -19.81 -2.35 6.60
N GLU A 248 -20.95 -1.96 7.16
CA GLU A 248 -21.27 -2.17 8.57
C GLU A 248 -21.49 -3.67 8.90
N ARG A 249 -22.11 -4.43 7.97
CA ARG A 249 -22.19 -5.89 8.09
C ARG A 249 -20.83 -6.54 8.06
N ALA A 250 -19.93 -6.13 7.13
CA ALA A 250 -18.56 -6.61 7.06
C ALA A 250 -17.81 -6.35 8.36
N TYR A 251 -17.89 -5.13 8.85
CA TYR A 251 -17.28 -4.76 10.11
C TYR A 251 -17.83 -5.57 11.28
N SER A 252 -19.16 -5.75 11.34
CA SER A 252 -19.80 -6.50 12.41
C SER A 252 -19.40 -7.98 12.40
N LEU A 253 -19.28 -8.60 11.22
CA LEU A 253 -18.85 -10.00 11.10
C LEU A 253 -17.39 -10.19 11.56
N ILE A 254 -16.52 -9.25 11.23
CA ILE A 254 -15.08 -9.33 11.57
C ILE A 254 -14.84 -9.03 13.07
N MET A 255 -15.64 -8.13 13.65
CA MET A 255 -15.36 -7.58 14.98
C MET A 255 -16.25 -8.13 16.08
N LYS A 256 -17.38 -8.74 15.77
CA LYS A 256 -18.39 -9.19 16.77
C LYS A 256 -18.59 -10.69 16.83
N ASP A 257 -18.27 -11.42 15.78
CA ASP A 257 -18.34 -12.90 15.71
C ASP A 257 -16.91 -13.51 15.81
#